data_18ed5cd664f5529f64adbfae7af1e32e
#
_entry.id   18ed5cd664f5529f64adbfae7af1e32e
#
_cell.length_a   1.000
_cell.length_b   1.000
_cell.length_c   1.000
_cell.angle_alpha   90.00
_cell.angle_beta   90.00
_cell.angle_gamma   90.00
#
_symmetry.space_group_name_H-M   'P 1'
#
loop_
_entity.id
_entity.type
_entity.pdbx_description
1 polymer ?
#
loop_
_entity_poly.entity_id
_entity_poly.type
_entity_poly.pdbx_seq_one_letter_code
_entity_poly.pdbx_strand_id
1 'polypeptide(L)'
;MSADKTIRLYGARVHNLKNVDVEIPRDKLTVITGLSGSGKSSLAFDTIYAEGQRRYVESLSSYARQFLGQMDKPDLDSIDGLSPAVSIDQKTTSKNPRSTVGTVTEIYDYLRLLFARVGTPHCPECGRVIERQTTDQVADKVLAAGEGRRAFV
;
A
#
# COMPACT_ATOMS: atom_id res chain seq x y z
N MET A 1 10.43 35.14 -13.85
CA MET A 1 10.66 34.79 -12.44
C MET A 1 11.12 33.32 -12.41
N SER A 2 12.37 33.07 -12.04
CA SER A 2 12.88 31.70 -11.90
C SER A 2 12.11 31.05 -10.75
N ALA A 3 11.33 29.99 -11.04
CA ALA A 3 10.70 29.23 -9.99
C ALA A 3 11.80 28.72 -9.03
N ASP A 4 11.63 28.95 -7.75
CA ASP A 4 12.57 28.47 -6.73
C ASP A 4 12.66 26.94 -6.83
N LYS A 5 13.84 26.44 -7.17
CA LYS A 5 14.07 24.98 -7.40
C LYS A 5 14.30 24.22 -6.10
N THR A 6 14.01 24.83 -4.96
CA THR A 6 14.32 24.28 -3.64
C THR A 6 13.14 24.49 -2.70
N ILE A 7 12.77 23.46 -1.96
CA ILE A 7 11.89 23.58 -0.80
C ILE A 7 12.79 23.93 0.38
N ARG A 8 12.49 25.04 1.08
CA ARG A 8 13.21 25.49 2.26
C ARG A 8 12.30 25.42 3.48
N LEU A 9 12.67 24.63 4.44
CA LEU A 9 11.98 24.44 5.71
C LEU A 9 12.84 25.02 6.83
N TYR A 10 12.25 25.81 7.71
CA TYR A 10 12.91 26.41 8.86
C TYR A 10 12.14 26.12 10.13
N GLY A 11 12.86 25.75 11.17
CA GLY A 11 12.35 25.62 12.53
C GLY A 11 11.32 24.51 12.72
N ALA A 12 11.46 23.36 12.09
CA ALA A 12 10.52 22.24 12.27
C ALA A 12 10.62 21.63 13.67
N ARG A 13 9.49 21.58 14.40
CA ARG A 13 9.39 21.10 15.80
C ARG A 13 8.30 20.06 16.00
N VAL A 14 7.76 19.52 14.93
CA VAL A 14 6.68 18.52 15.00
C VAL A 14 7.21 17.24 15.65
N HIS A 15 6.47 16.72 16.62
CA HIS A 15 6.81 15.51 17.40
C HIS A 15 8.20 15.60 18.04
N ASN A 16 9.15 14.78 17.57
CA ASN A 16 10.51 14.71 18.12
C ASN A 16 11.55 15.54 17.34
N LEU A 17 11.12 16.34 16.38
CA LEU A 17 12.01 17.25 15.66
C LEU A 17 12.47 18.39 16.57
N LYS A 18 13.76 18.69 16.51
CA LYS A 18 14.42 19.66 17.39
C LYS A 18 14.83 20.91 16.63
N ASN A 19 13.83 21.69 16.20
CA ASN A 19 14.06 22.95 15.48
C ASN A 19 14.94 22.75 14.23
N VAL A 20 14.49 21.85 13.34
CA VAL A 20 15.29 21.40 12.19
C VAL A 20 15.07 22.30 10.99
N ASP A 21 16.18 22.74 10.38
CA ASP A 21 16.20 23.45 9.10
C ASP A 21 16.65 22.50 7.99
N VAL A 22 15.93 22.49 6.86
CA VAL A 22 16.23 21.59 5.73
C VAL A 22 15.99 22.29 4.40
N GLU A 23 16.91 22.08 3.46
CA GLU A 23 16.73 22.43 2.05
C GLU A 23 16.61 21.17 1.19
N ILE A 24 15.53 21.05 0.43
CA ILE A 24 15.24 19.90 -0.42
C ILE A 24 15.13 20.35 -1.87
N PRO A 25 15.96 19.83 -2.80
CA PRO A 25 15.88 20.18 -4.19
C PRO A 25 14.57 19.66 -4.81
N ARG A 26 13.91 20.51 -5.61
CA ARG A 26 12.72 20.12 -6.38
C ARG A 26 13.15 19.37 -7.64
N ASP A 27 12.20 18.63 -8.23
CA ASP A 27 12.39 17.88 -9.48
C ASP A 27 13.52 16.82 -9.39
N LYS A 28 13.78 16.31 -8.19
CA LYS A 28 14.77 15.27 -7.93
C LYS A 28 14.21 14.23 -6.94
N LEU A 29 14.77 13.04 -7.02
CA LEU A 29 14.53 12.00 -6.01
C LEU A 29 15.38 12.33 -4.77
N THR A 30 14.71 12.60 -3.65
CA THR A 30 15.35 12.82 -2.36
C THR A 30 15.02 11.67 -1.42
N VAL A 31 16.03 11.08 -0.80
CA VAL A 31 15.87 9.96 0.14
C VAL A 31 16.19 10.44 1.56
N ILE A 32 15.23 10.25 2.48
CA ILE A 32 15.39 10.56 3.90
C ILE A 32 15.72 9.27 4.65
N THR A 33 16.92 9.18 5.22
CA THR A 33 17.41 8.00 5.94
C THR A 33 17.70 8.30 7.39
N GLY A 34 17.81 7.26 8.20
CA GLY A 34 18.15 7.38 9.63
C GLY A 34 17.57 6.24 10.47
N LEU A 35 17.91 6.21 11.74
CA LEU A 35 17.43 5.21 12.69
C LEU A 35 15.90 5.29 12.90
N SER A 36 15.30 4.19 13.36
CA SER A 36 13.89 4.21 13.76
C SER A 36 13.68 5.24 14.89
N GLY A 37 12.59 6.02 14.79
CA GLY A 37 12.30 7.09 15.75
C GLY A 37 13.13 8.39 15.57
N SER A 38 13.96 8.52 14.53
CA SER A 38 14.76 9.74 14.30
C SER A 38 13.97 10.93 13.73
N GLY A 39 12.66 10.80 13.50
CA GLY A 39 11.83 11.90 12.99
C GLY A 39 11.66 11.95 11.47
N LYS A 40 12.10 10.94 10.71
CA LYS A 40 11.96 10.90 9.26
C LYS A 40 10.51 11.06 8.77
N SER A 41 9.61 10.31 9.37
CA SER A 41 8.16 10.39 9.06
C SER A 41 7.59 11.72 9.52
N SER A 42 7.98 12.22 10.70
CA SER A 42 7.55 13.52 11.19
C SER A 42 7.99 14.67 10.28
N LEU A 43 9.18 14.58 9.69
CA LEU A 43 9.65 15.58 8.72
C LEU A 43 8.88 15.46 7.40
N ALA A 44 8.79 14.26 6.82
CA ALA A 44 8.22 14.07 5.48
C ALA A 44 6.69 14.20 5.46
N PHE A 45 5.99 13.50 6.37
CA PHE A 45 4.53 13.42 6.36
C PHE A 45 3.89 14.48 7.26
N ASP A 46 4.31 14.56 8.53
CA ASP A 46 3.65 15.41 9.53
C ASP A 46 4.06 16.89 9.41
N THR A 47 5.12 17.20 8.66
CA THR A 47 5.59 18.57 8.43
C THR A 47 5.42 18.99 6.96
N ILE A 48 6.21 18.43 6.06
CA ILE A 48 6.27 18.89 4.66
C ILE A 48 4.97 18.60 3.92
N TYR A 49 4.50 17.34 3.97
CA TYR A 49 3.25 16.96 3.31
C TYR A 49 2.04 17.63 3.96
N ALA A 50 1.96 17.64 5.29
CA ALA A 50 0.85 18.24 6.01
C ALA A 50 0.68 19.74 5.69
N GLU A 51 1.78 20.51 5.68
CA GLU A 51 1.72 21.94 5.31
C GLU A 51 1.40 22.15 3.84
N GLY A 52 1.93 21.32 2.95
CA GLY A 52 1.60 21.35 1.52
C GLY A 52 0.11 21.09 1.28
N GLN A 53 -0.45 20.10 1.93
CA GLN A 53 -1.85 19.75 1.85
C GLN A 53 -2.74 20.84 2.48
N ARG A 54 -2.35 21.39 3.64
CA ARG A 54 -3.05 22.49 4.30
C ARG A 54 -3.17 23.71 3.37
N ARG A 55 -2.07 24.16 2.77
CA ARG A 55 -2.07 25.28 1.82
C ARG A 55 -2.89 25.01 0.58
N TYR A 56 -2.84 23.78 0.08
CA TYR A 56 -3.68 23.37 -1.06
C TYR A 56 -5.18 23.48 -0.71
N VAL A 57 -5.59 22.92 0.44
CA VAL A 57 -6.98 23.00 0.91
C VAL A 57 -7.41 24.45 1.14
N GLU A 58 -6.55 25.30 1.69
CA GLU A 58 -6.83 26.74 1.88
C GLU A 58 -7.03 27.50 0.55
N SER A 59 -6.39 27.05 -0.51
CA SER A 59 -6.56 27.65 -1.86
C SER A 59 -7.90 27.30 -2.52
N LEU A 60 -8.62 26.30 -2.02
CA LEU A 60 -9.90 25.86 -2.55
C LEU A 60 -11.06 26.77 -2.12
N SER A 61 -12.20 26.64 -2.80
CA SER A 61 -13.44 27.37 -2.43
C SER A 61 -13.90 27.02 -1.01
N SER A 62 -14.65 27.93 -0.37
CA SER A 62 -15.21 27.71 0.97
C SER A 62 -16.09 26.45 1.03
N TYR A 63 -16.81 26.16 -0.05
CA TYR A 63 -17.62 24.96 -0.17
C TYR A 63 -16.76 23.67 -0.15
N ALA A 64 -15.69 23.62 -0.95
CA ALA A 64 -14.81 22.47 -0.98
C ALA A 64 -14.09 22.23 0.36
N ARG A 65 -13.71 23.29 1.07
CA ARG A 65 -13.08 23.21 2.41
C ARG A 65 -13.95 22.55 3.46
N GLN A 66 -15.29 22.73 3.40
CA GLN A 66 -16.22 22.08 4.33
C GLN A 66 -16.20 20.55 4.25
N PHE A 67 -15.92 19.98 3.08
CA PHE A 67 -15.84 18.53 2.88
C PHE A 67 -14.48 17.93 3.23
N LEU A 68 -13.40 18.68 3.09
CA LEU A 68 -12.04 18.21 3.30
C LEU A 68 -11.56 18.34 4.75
N GLY A 69 -12.33 19.07 5.57
CA GLY A 69 -11.96 19.38 6.95
C GLY A 69 -10.84 20.43 7.06
N GLN A 70 -10.71 20.99 8.25
CA GLN A 70 -9.64 21.93 8.57
C GLN A 70 -8.43 21.13 9.07
N MET A 71 -7.27 21.37 8.48
CA MET A 71 -6.01 20.73 8.90
C MET A 71 -5.26 21.66 9.86
N ASP A 72 -4.71 21.10 10.92
CA ASP A 72 -3.88 21.84 11.85
C ASP A 72 -2.56 22.26 11.18
N LYS A 73 -2.08 23.46 11.54
CA LYS A 73 -0.81 23.96 11.06
C LYS A 73 0.32 23.22 11.78
N PRO A 74 1.28 22.60 11.06
CA PRO A 74 2.44 22.00 11.70
C PRO A 74 3.27 23.04 12.45
N ASP A 75 3.92 22.62 13.53
CA ASP A 75 4.82 23.49 14.31
C ASP A 75 6.15 23.68 13.57
N LEU A 76 6.24 24.81 12.86
CA LEU A 76 7.41 25.26 12.11
C LEU A 76 7.43 26.78 12.00
N ASP A 77 8.60 27.35 11.77
CA ASP A 77 8.73 28.80 11.58
C ASP A 77 8.27 29.21 10.18
N SER A 78 8.84 28.61 9.14
CA SER A 78 8.44 28.86 7.75
C SER A 78 8.79 27.70 6.84
N ILE A 79 8.05 27.60 5.73
CA ILE A 79 8.38 26.70 4.62
C ILE A 79 8.00 27.35 3.29
N ASP A 80 8.94 27.34 2.35
CA ASP A 80 8.81 27.93 1.03
C ASP A 80 9.05 26.90 -0.07
N GLY A 81 8.59 27.18 -1.29
CA GLY A 81 8.81 26.34 -2.45
C GLY A 81 7.94 25.08 -2.52
N LEU A 82 6.91 24.94 -1.66
CA LEU A 82 5.99 23.82 -1.73
C LEU A 82 5.13 23.82 -3.00
N SER A 83 4.86 22.62 -3.50
CA SER A 83 3.82 22.34 -4.51
C SER A 83 2.72 21.50 -3.88
N PRO A 84 1.54 21.40 -4.50
CA PRO A 84 0.57 20.37 -4.14
C PRO A 84 1.25 19.01 -4.10
N ALA A 85 1.06 18.27 -3.02
CA ALA A 85 1.74 17.02 -2.75
C ALA A 85 0.76 15.85 -2.63
N VAL A 86 1.21 14.65 -3.00
CA VAL A 86 0.51 13.39 -2.78
C VAL A 86 1.35 12.56 -1.84
N SER A 87 0.73 12.03 -0.79
CA SER A 87 1.34 11.06 0.11
C SER A 87 0.93 9.65 -0.27
N ILE A 88 1.89 8.74 -0.27
CA ILE A 88 1.66 7.30 -0.39
C ILE A 88 2.20 6.68 0.90
N ASP A 89 1.29 6.41 1.82
CA ASP A 89 1.66 5.84 3.10
C ASP A 89 1.89 4.35 3.01
N GLN A 90 2.84 3.88 3.79
CA GLN A 90 2.98 2.46 4.05
C GLN A 90 1.78 1.99 4.86
N LYS A 91 0.89 1.21 4.23
CA LYS A 91 -0.21 0.60 4.95
C LYS A 91 0.36 -0.36 6.00
N THR A 92 0.26 0.00 7.26
CA THR A 92 0.57 -0.95 8.34
C THR A 92 -0.40 -2.12 8.19
N THR A 93 0.17 -3.32 8.04
CA THR A 93 -0.62 -4.55 7.98
C THR A 93 -1.59 -4.55 9.16
N SER A 94 -2.89 -4.62 8.86
CA SER A 94 -3.90 -4.74 9.91
C SER A 94 -3.52 -5.96 10.75
N LYS A 95 -3.76 -5.91 12.06
CA LYS A 95 -3.48 -7.02 13.01
C LYS A 95 -4.26 -8.32 12.67
N ASN A 96 -4.94 -8.35 11.53
CA ASN A 96 -5.64 -9.53 11.06
C ASN A 96 -4.67 -10.43 10.30
N PRO A 97 -4.29 -11.61 10.84
CA PRO A 97 -3.32 -12.52 10.23
C PRO A 97 -3.78 -13.10 8.88
N ARG A 98 -5.05 -12.91 8.50
CA ARG A 98 -5.59 -13.29 7.20
C ARG A 98 -5.47 -12.19 6.13
N SER A 99 -5.02 -11.00 6.50
CA SER A 99 -4.86 -9.87 5.60
C SER A 99 -3.47 -9.90 4.98
N THR A 100 -3.32 -10.57 3.85
CA THR A 100 -2.10 -10.51 3.03
C THR A 100 -2.17 -9.34 2.05
N VAL A 101 -1.02 -8.94 1.49
CA VAL A 101 -0.97 -7.92 0.43
C VAL A 101 -1.90 -8.29 -0.72
N GLY A 102 -1.94 -9.57 -1.11
CA GLY A 102 -2.81 -10.05 -2.19
C GLY A 102 -4.29 -9.84 -1.94
N THR A 103 -4.77 -9.98 -0.68
CA THR A 103 -6.19 -9.75 -0.33
C THR A 103 -6.52 -8.27 -0.22
N VAL A 104 -5.59 -7.45 0.29
CA VAL A 104 -5.80 -6.00 0.45
C VAL A 104 -5.79 -5.26 -0.88
N THR A 105 -5.02 -5.75 -1.86
CA THR A 105 -4.91 -5.17 -3.21
C THR A 105 -5.88 -5.79 -4.22
N GLU A 106 -6.73 -6.73 -3.79
CA GLU A 106 -7.64 -7.49 -4.65
C GLU A 106 -6.93 -8.39 -5.69
N ILE A 107 -5.59 -8.40 -5.73
CA ILE A 107 -4.80 -9.25 -6.64
C ILE A 107 -5.17 -10.73 -6.48
N TYR A 108 -5.49 -11.15 -5.26
CA TYR A 108 -5.87 -12.52 -4.96
C TYR A 108 -7.14 -12.96 -5.72
N ASP A 109 -8.11 -12.08 -5.90
CA ASP A 109 -9.35 -12.40 -6.61
C ASP A 109 -9.10 -12.61 -8.11
N TYR A 110 -8.24 -11.78 -8.70
CA TYR A 110 -7.80 -11.98 -10.09
C TYR A 110 -6.99 -13.27 -10.25
N LEU A 111 -6.09 -13.57 -9.30
CA LEU A 111 -5.32 -14.82 -9.31
C LEU A 111 -6.23 -16.04 -9.17
N ARG A 112 -7.23 -16.02 -8.28
CA ARG A 112 -8.21 -17.11 -8.16
C ARG A 112 -8.91 -17.38 -9.48
N LEU A 113 -9.38 -16.32 -10.15
CA LEU A 113 -10.04 -16.47 -11.44
C LEU A 113 -9.10 -17.02 -12.50
N LEU A 114 -7.87 -16.52 -12.56
CA LEU A 114 -6.84 -16.97 -13.49
C LEU A 114 -6.56 -18.47 -13.30
N PHE A 115 -6.21 -18.87 -12.06
CA PHE A 115 -5.92 -20.26 -11.77
C PHE A 115 -7.12 -21.19 -11.97
N ALA A 116 -8.34 -20.73 -11.67
CA ALA A 116 -9.54 -21.52 -11.88
C ALA A 116 -9.85 -21.73 -13.37
N ARG A 117 -9.47 -20.80 -14.26
CA ARG A 117 -9.78 -20.85 -15.69
C ARG A 117 -8.69 -21.49 -16.53
N VAL A 118 -7.44 -21.26 -16.19
CA VAL A 118 -6.26 -21.62 -17.01
C VAL A 118 -5.30 -22.55 -16.26
N GLY A 119 -5.41 -22.61 -14.93
CA GLY A 119 -4.53 -23.42 -14.10
C GLY A 119 -4.75 -24.90 -14.28
N THR A 120 -3.67 -25.67 -14.30
CA THR A 120 -3.69 -27.14 -14.24
C THR A 120 -3.47 -27.59 -12.81
N PRO A 121 -4.48 -28.15 -12.12
CA PRO A 121 -4.32 -28.60 -10.74
C PRO A 121 -3.43 -29.84 -10.64
N HIS A 122 -2.59 -29.83 -9.62
CA HIS A 122 -1.70 -30.95 -9.31
C HIS A 122 -1.93 -31.40 -7.87
N CYS A 123 -1.76 -32.69 -7.61
CA CYS A 123 -1.79 -33.22 -6.27
C CYS A 123 -0.61 -32.67 -5.45
N PRO A 124 -0.84 -32.08 -4.26
CA PRO A 124 0.25 -31.48 -3.47
C PRO A 124 1.24 -32.53 -2.90
N GLU A 125 0.83 -33.79 -2.77
CA GLU A 125 1.67 -34.86 -2.25
C GLU A 125 2.52 -35.56 -3.32
N CYS A 126 1.91 -35.90 -4.45
CA CYS A 126 2.59 -36.70 -5.49
C CYS A 126 2.84 -35.95 -6.80
N GLY A 127 2.40 -34.70 -6.96
CA GLY A 127 2.62 -33.87 -8.13
C GLY A 127 1.84 -34.28 -9.38
N ARG A 128 1.00 -35.31 -9.32
CA ARG A 128 0.21 -35.76 -10.48
C ARG A 128 -0.81 -34.71 -10.87
N VAL A 129 -1.03 -34.57 -12.18
CA VAL A 129 -2.11 -33.74 -12.72
C VAL A 129 -3.46 -34.29 -12.27
N ILE A 130 -4.33 -33.41 -11.81
CA ILE A 130 -5.71 -33.74 -11.46
C ILE A 130 -6.60 -33.27 -12.60
N GLU A 131 -7.18 -34.19 -13.31
CA GLU A 131 -8.13 -33.93 -14.39
C GLU A 131 -9.57 -34.00 -13.88
N ARG A 132 -10.42 -33.18 -14.50
CA ARG A 132 -11.86 -33.24 -14.25
C ARG A 132 -12.39 -34.55 -14.82
N GLN A 133 -12.97 -35.39 -13.98
CA GLN A 133 -13.55 -36.68 -14.39
C GLN A 133 -15.07 -36.59 -14.41
N THR A 134 -15.69 -37.30 -15.37
CA THR A 134 -17.13 -37.49 -15.37
C THR A 134 -17.50 -38.63 -14.42
N THR A 135 -18.77 -38.69 -14.00
CA THR A 135 -19.28 -39.76 -13.13
C THR A 135 -19.03 -41.14 -13.71
N ASP A 136 -19.20 -41.27 -15.03
CA ASP A 136 -18.96 -42.53 -15.72
C ASP A 136 -17.49 -42.95 -15.71
N GLN A 137 -16.58 -42.02 -15.95
CA GLN A 137 -15.13 -42.28 -15.85
C GLN A 137 -14.70 -42.69 -14.44
N VAL A 138 -15.35 -42.15 -13.41
CA VAL A 138 -15.07 -42.53 -12.00
C VAL A 138 -15.60 -43.94 -11.77
N ALA A 139 -16.83 -44.26 -12.26
CA ALA A 139 -17.41 -45.59 -12.15
C ALA A 139 -16.55 -46.65 -12.87
N ASP A 140 -16.11 -46.38 -14.09
CA ASP A 140 -15.22 -47.27 -14.82
C ASP A 140 -13.90 -47.54 -14.11
N LYS A 141 -13.30 -46.53 -13.50
CA LYS A 141 -12.08 -46.68 -12.70
C LYS A 141 -12.28 -47.50 -11.43
N VAL A 142 -13.42 -47.34 -10.78
CA VAL A 142 -13.77 -48.15 -9.59
C VAL A 142 -14.00 -49.60 -10.02
N LEU A 143 -14.71 -49.86 -11.11
CA LEU A 143 -14.94 -51.21 -11.63
C LEU A 143 -13.62 -51.87 -12.09
N ALA A 144 -12.74 -51.11 -12.72
CA ALA A 144 -11.41 -51.58 -13.14
C ALA A 144 -10.48 -51.92 -11.95
N ALA A 145 -10.73 -51.40 -10.78
CA ALA A 145 -9.96 -51.72 -9.58
C ALA A 145 -10.18 -53.16 -9.06
N GLY A 146 -11.24 -53.83 -9.58
CA GLY A 146 -11.56 -55.24 -9.33
C GLY A 146 -12.47 -55.47 -8.11
N GLU A 147 -13.17 -56.59 -8.16
CA GLU A 147 -14.06 -57.02 -7.06
C GLU A 147 -13.29 -57.37 -5.79
N GLY A 148 -13.93 -57.18 -4.63
CA GLY A 148 -13.39 -57.54 -3.31
C GLY A 148 -12.47 -56.52 -2.66
N ARG A 149 -12.19 -55.38 -3.28
CA ARG A 149 -11.42 -54.29 -2.66
C ARG A 149 -12.35 -53.33 -1.90
N ARG A 150 -11.87 -52.85 -0.76
CA ARG A 150 -12.57 -51.80 -0.01
C ARG A 150 -12.24 -50.46 -0.65
N ALA A 151 -13.26 -49.72 -1.09
CA ALA A 151 -13.16 -48.37 -1.59
C ALA A 151 -13.90 -47.40 -0.63
N PHE A 152 -13.36 -46.22 -0.45
CA PHE A 152 -14.03 -45.09 0.17
C PHE A 152 -14.36 -44.08 -0.93
N VAL A 153 -15.62 -43.73 -1.02
CA VAL A 153 -16.13 -42.72 -1.98
C VAL A 153 -16.49 -41.45 -1.23
#